data_00a8e1a1bde451fd23ec2a0d5bec5996
#
_entry.id   00a8e1a1bde451fd23ec2a0d5bec5996
#
_cell.length_a   1.000
_cell.length_b   1.000
_cell.length_c   1.000
_cell.angle_alpha   90.00
_cell.angle_beta   90.00
_cell.angle_gamma   90.00
#
_symmetry.space_group_name_H-M   'P 1'
#
loop_
_entity.id
_entity.type
_entity.pdbx_description
1 polymer ?
#
loop_
_entity_poly.entity_id
_entity_poly.type
_entity_poly.pdbx_seq_one_letter_code
_entity_poly.pdbx_strand_id
1 'polypeptide(L)'
;MAAITVSDLLKIDNDIIRESLLTFSGLPHRLEKFLKIQGVNYINDSKATNVNAAYYALDSMRAPTIWIAGGVDKGNDYTDLLPIVREKVKAIICLGINNTKIIETFRPVIEIIVETESITEAVKVANKIAIKNDNVLLSPACASY
;
A
#
# COMPACT_ATOMS: atom_id res chain seq x y z
N MET A 1 -6.38 9.77 15.95
CA MET A 1 -7.56 10.60 16.33
C MET A 1 -8.50 9.80 17.24
N ALA A 2 -9.19 8.75 16.80
CA ALA A 2 -10.15 8.02 17.62
C ALA A 2 -9.63 7.53 18.98
N ALA A 3 -8.42 6.96 19.01
CA ALA A 3 -7.80 6.51 20.27
C ALA A 3 -7.62 7.66 21.28
N ILE A 4 -7.16 8.84 20.84
CA ILE A 4 -7.00 10.02 21.68
C ILE A 4 -8.35 10.46 22.25
N THR A 5 -9.39 10.56 21.40
CA THR A 5 -10.72 10.94 21.84
C THR A 5 -11.28 9.98 22.89
N VAL A 6 -11.09 8.67 22.70
CA VAL A 6 -11.53 7.65 23.68
C VAL A 6 -10.71 7.78 24.99
N SER A 7 -9.40 8.03 24.91
CA SER A 7 -8.55 8.22 26.06
C SER A 7 -8.96 9.45 26.88
N ASP A 8 -9.31 10.55 26.21
CA ASP A 8 -9.80 11.78 26.85
C ASP A 8 -11.14 11.54 27.58
N LEU A 9 -12.07 10.80 26.95
CA LEU A 9 -13.33 10.42 27.57
C LEU A 9 -13.15 9.54 28.80
N LEU A 10 -12.13 8.67 28.77
CA LEU A 10 -11.77 7.82 29.91
C LEU A 10 -10.89 8.52 30.93
N LYS A 11 -10.57 9.82 30.73
CA LYS A 11 -9.71 10.64 31.58
C LYS A 11 -8.33 10.01 31.85
N ILE A 12 -7.77 9.38 30.82
CA ILE A 12 -6.40 8.87 30.88
C ILE A 12 -5.44 10.07 30.82
N ASP A 13 -4.40 10.01 31.66
CA ASP A 13 -3.40 11.05 31.74
C ASP A 13 -2.70 11.32 30.38
N ASN A 14 -2.53 12.60 30.04
CA ASN A 14 -1.96 13.02 28.76
C ASN A 14 -0.51 12.53 28.55
N ASP A 15 0.27 12.39 29.61
CA ASP A 15 1.64 11.88 29.50
C ASP A 15 1.64 10.38 29.14
N ILE A 16 0.70 9.61 29.68
CA ILE A 16 0.50 8.20 29.33
C ILE A 16 0.07 8.06 27.86
N ILE A 17 -0.86 8.91 27.41
CA ILE A 17 -1.31 8.93 26.01
C ILE A 17 -0.12 9.24 25.08
N ARG A 18 0.67 10.25 25.44
CA ARG A 18 1.85 10.66 24.67
C ARG A 18 2.90 9.57 24.59
N GLU A 19 3.24 8.95 25.72
CA GLU A 19 4.22 7.86 25.77
C GLU A 19 3.73 6.65 24.94
N SER A 20 2.48 6.26 25.08
CA SER A 20 1.88 5.18 24.29
C SER A 20 1.92 5.45 22.79
N LEU A 21 1.66 6.69 22.35
CA LEU A 21 1.74 7.07 20.95
C LEU A 21 3.18 7.10 20.42
N LEU A 22 4.15 7.50 21.24
CA LEU A 22 5.58 7.52 20.89
C LEU A 22 6.17 6.12 20.76
N THR A 23 5.72 5.18 21.57
CA THR A 23 6.19 3.79 21.60
C THR A 23 5.42 2.86 20.67
N PHE A 24 4.28 3.31 20.13
CA PHE A 24 3.46 2.51 19.25
C PHE A 24 4.15 2.28 17.90
N SER A 25 4.57 1.05 17.65
CA SER A 25 5.27 0.63 16.43
C SER A 25 4.35 0.27 15.25
N GLY A 26 3.04 0.42 15.41
CA GLY A 26 2.05 0.02 14.41
C GLY A 26 1.60 -1.44 14.57
N LEU A 27 0.76 -1.88 13.65
CA LEU A 27 0.27 -3.25 13.60
C LEU A 27 0.93 -4.00 12.43
N PRO A 28 1.26 -5.30 12.60
CA PRO A 28 1.75 -6.12 11.50
C PRO A 28 0.81 -6.05 10.29
N HIS A 29 1.39 -5.98 9.09
CA HIS A 29 0.68 -5.93 7.80
C HIS A 29 -0.20 -4.69 7.57
N ARG A 30 -0.01 -3.60 8.34
CA ARG A 30 -0.65 -2.29 8.14
C ARG A 30 0.40 -1.22 7.98
N LEU A 31 0.72 -0.86 6.74
CA LEU A 31 1.80 0.08 6.37
C LEU A 31 3.12 -0.24 7.11
N GLU A 32 3.34 -1.51 7.38
CA GLU A 32 4.51 -2.01 8.07
C GLU A 32 5.75 -1.79 7.21
N LYS A 33 6.70 -0.99 7.70
CA LYS A 33 8.02 -0.86 7.07
C LYS A 33 8.81 -2.13 7.35
N PHE A 34 8.63 -3.11 6.47
CA PHE A 34 9.15 -4.47 6.67
C PHE A 34 10.67 -4.54 6.48
N LEU A 35 11.20 -3.84 5.48
CA LEU A 35 12.58 -4.02 5.05
C LEU A 35 13.09 -2.79 4.29
N LYS A 36 14.40 -2.55 4.38
CA LYS A 36 15.10 -1.58 3.51
C LYS A 36 16.32 -2.24 2.90
N ILE A 37 16.32 -2.39 1.57
CA ILE A 37 17.43 -2.99 0.80
C ILE A 37 17.91 -1.99 -0.23
N GLN A 38 19.23 -1.72 -0.31
CA GLN A 38 19.85 -0.84 -1.29
C GLN A 38 19.20 0.56 -1.37
N GLY A 39 18.64 1.01 -0.25
CA GLY A 39 17.96 2.30 -0.17
C GLY A 39 16.50 2.29 -0.64
N VAL A 40 15.95 1.15 -1.04
CA VAL A 40 14.53 0.93 -1.35
C VAL A 40 13.79 0.50 -0.09
N ASN A 41 12.64 1.13 0.20
CA ASN A 41 11.80 0.75 1.33
C ASN A 41 10.74 -0.25 0.86
N TYR A 42 10.64 -1.39 1.52
CA TYR A 42 9.59 -2.40 1.30
C TYR A 42 8.54 -2.27 2.40
N ILE A 43 7.30 -2.02 1.99
CA ILE A 43 6.19 -1.72 2.88
C ILE A 43 5.10 -2.78 2.69
N ASN A 44 4.72 -3.42 3.79
CA ASN A 44 3.69 -4.44 3.80
C ASN A 44 2.38 -3.85 4.35
N ASP A 45 1.39 -3.75 3.46
CA ASP A 45 0.03 -3.33 3.79
C ASP A 45 -0.98 -4.36 3.28
N SER A 46 -0.67 -5.65 3.45
CA SER A 46 -1.50 -6.75 2.96
C SER A 46 -2.92 -6.80 3.58
N LYS A 47 -3.15 -6.05 4.65
CA LYS A 47 -4.47 -5.83 5.26
C LYS A 47 -5.35 -4.83 4.48
N ALA A 48 -4.83 -4.11 3.49
CA ALA A 48 -5.58 -3.21 2.61
C ALA A 48 -6.34 -4.00 1.54
N THR A 49 -7.42 -4.64 1.93
CA THR A 49 -8.21 -5.54 1.08
C THR A 49 -9.37 -4.86 0.36
N ASN A 50 -9.35 -3.54 0.26
CA ASN A 50 -10.32 -2.73 -0.48
C ASN A 50 -9.68 -1.46 -1.03
N VAL A 51 -10.36 -0.82 -1.98
CA VAL A 51 -9.90 0.37 -2.71
C VAL A 51 -9.61 1.55 -1.76
N ASN A 52 -10.49 1.79 -0.79
CA ASN A 52 -10.33 2.89 0.15
C ASN A 52 -9.09 2.74 1.05
N ALA A 53 -8.81 1.51 1.52
CA ALA A 53 -7.60 1.25 2.30
C ALA A 53 -6.33 1.48 1.46
N ALA A 54 -6.32 1.03 0.19
CA ALA A 54 -5.21 1.26 -0.73
C ALA A 54 -5.02 2.76 -1.04
N TYR A 55 -6.11 3.54 -1.11
CA TYR A 55 -6.01 5.00 -1.25
C TYR A 55 -5.17 5.61 -0.13
N TYR A 56 -5.51 5.34 1.13
CA TYR A 56 -4.77 5.88 2.27
C TYR A 56 -3.34 5.35 2.36
N ALA A 57 -3.12 4.10 1.92
CA ALA A 57 -1.77 3.56 1.84
C ALA A 57 -0.91 4.35 0.84
N LEU A 58 -1.42 4.58 -0.36
CA LEU A 58 -0.74 5.36 -1.40
C LEU A 58 -0.56 6.83 -0.97
N ASP A 59 -1.57 7.45 -0.37
CA ASP A 59 -1.51 8.84 0.13
C ASP A 59 -0.39 9.03 1.16
N SER A 60 -0.14 8.03 1.99
CA SER A 60 0.93 8.05 2.98
C SER A 60 2.34 7.96 2.40
N MET A 61 2.50 7.58 1.12
CA MET A 61 3.80 7.47 0.47
C MET A 61 4.41 8.84 0.20
N ARG A 62 5.71 8.98 0.52
CA ARG A 62 6.45 10.23 0.37
C ARG A 62 7.56 10.16 -0.68
N ALA A 63 7.62 9.06 -1.42
CA ALA A 63 8.59 8.83 -2.49
C ALA A 63 7.91 8.06 -3.63
N PRO A 64 8.50 8.07 -4.85
CA PRO A 64 7.97 7.30 -5.96
C PRO A 64 7.76 5.84 -5.57
N THR A 65 6.60 5.31 -5.89
CA THR A 65 6.14 4.02 -5.37
C THR A 65 5.91 3.02 -6.50
N ILE A 66 6.43 1.82 -6.33
CA ILE A 66 6.06 0.63 -7.10
C ILE A 66 4.97 -0.06 -6.29
N TRP A 67 3.78 -0.11 -6.86
CA TRP A 67 2.60 -0.63 -6.17
C TRP A 67 2.32 -2.06 -6.61
N ILE A 68 2.32 -3.00 -5.65
CA ILE A 68 1.88 -4.38 -5.86
C ILE A 68 0.42 -4.44 -5.46
N ALA A 69 -0.47 -4.64 -6.44
CA ALA A 69 -1.91 -4.65 -6.29
C ALA A 69 -2.53 -5.90 -6.90
N GLY A 70 -3.69 -6.31 -6.43
CA GLY A 70 -4.42 -7.43 -6.99
C GLY A 70 -4.77 -8.49 -5.95
N GLY A 71 -5.52 -9.46 -6.40
CA GLY A 71 -6.13 -10.51 -5.60
C GLY A 71 -7.44 -10.94 -6.24
N VAL A 72 -8.46 -11.27 -5.44
CA VAL A 72 -9.80 -11.59 -5.93
C VAL A 72 -10.61 -10.30 -6.12
N ASP A 73 -10.91 -9.96 -7.38
CA ASP A 73 -11.81 -8.83 -7.67
C ASP A 73 -13.25 -9.21 -7.30
N LYS A 74 -13.86 -8.38 -6.45
CA LYS A 74 -15.27 -8.49 -6.02
C LYS A 74 -16.16 -7.41 -6.65
N GLY A 75 -15.81 -6.94 -7.82
CA GLY A 75 -16.53 -5.84 -8.48
C GLY A 75 -16.04 -4.46 -8.05
N ASN A 76 -14.78 -4.35 -7.63
CA ASN A 76 -14.20 -3.07 -7.20
C ASN A 76 -14.23 -2.03 -8.33
N ASP A 77 -14.44 -0.77 -7.96
CA ASP A 77 -14.20 0.39 -8.80
C ASP A 77 -12.89 1.06 -8.35
N TYR A 78 -11.92 1.14 -9.25
CA TYR A 78 -10.61 1.72 -8.98
C TYR A 78 -10.49 3.18 -9.43
N THR A 79 -11.55 3.76 -9.97
CA THR A 79 -11.53 5.11 -10.56
C THR A 79 -11.09 6.17 -9.56
N ASP A 80 -11.51 6.04 -8.31
CA ASP A 80 -11.14 6.97 -7.23
C ASP A 80 -9.63 6.99 -6.93
N LEU A 81 -8.89 5.94 -7.33
CA LEU A 81 -7.44 5.88 -7.16
C LEU A 81 -6.66 6.59 -8.27
N LEU A 82 -7.28 6.93 -9.41
CA LEU A 82 -6.57 7.53 -10.54
C LEU A 82 -5.74 8.78 -10.18
N PRO A 83 -6.24 9.74 -9.41
CA PRO A 83 -5.47 10.93 -9.06
C PRO A 83 -4.22 10.60 -8.24
N ILE A 84 -4.36 9.77 -7.20
CA ILE A 84 -3.27 9.42 -6.30
C ILE A 84 -2.24 8.51 -6.97
N VAL A 85 -2.70 7.59 -7.83
CA VAL A 85 -1.84 6.71 -8.62
C VAL A 85 -0.99 7.54 -9.59
N ARG A 86 -1.57 8.48 -10.31
CA ARG A 86 -0.83 9.39 -11.21
C ARG A 86 0.24 10.20 -10.47
N GLU A 87 -0.03 10.60 -9.22
CA GLU A 87 0.91 11.41 -8.42
C GLU A 87 2.03 10.59 -7.80
N LYS A 88 1.73 9.40 -7.27
CA LYS A 88 2.62 8.66 -6.37
C LYS A 88 3.23 7.40 -7.00
N VAL A 89 2.56 6.80 -7.99
CA VAL A 89 2.92 5.48 -8.50
C VAL A 89 3.70 5.60 -9.81
N LYS A 90 4.85 4.98 -9.88
CA LYS A 90 5.67 4.92 -11.11
C LYS A 90 5.52 3.59 -11.86
N ALA A 91 5.10 2.54 -11.18
CA ALA A 91 4.84 1.23 -11.78
C ALA A 91 3.81 0.46 -10.95
N ILE A 92 2.99 -0.34 -11.61
CA ILE A 92 2.04 -1.26 -10.98
C ILE A 92 2.47 -2.69 -11.30
N ILE A 93 2.51 -3.54 -10.28
CA ILE A 93 2.69 -4.98 -10.42
C ILE A 93 1.40 -5.64 -9.99
N CYS A 94 0.69 -6.17 -10.96
CA CYS A 94 -0.55 -6.88 -10.72
C CYS A 94 -0.26 -8.29 -10.22
N LEU A 95 -0.90 -8.66 -9.11
CA LEU A 95 -0.77 -9.97 -8.48
C LEU A 95 -2.10 -10.72 -8.55
N GLY A 96 -2.12 -11.84 -9.26
CA GLY A 96 -3.29 -12.70 -9.34
C GLY A 96 -3.64 -13.14 -10.75
N ILE A 97 -4.72 -13.90 -10.87
CA ILE A 97 -5.12 -14.57 -12.13
C ILE A 97 -5.88 -13.61 -13.07
N ASN A 98 -6.64 -12.68 -12.51
CA ASN A 98 -7.43 -11.73 -13.31
C ASN A 98 -7.17 -10.30 -12.87
N ASN A 99 -6.37 -9.59 -13.64
CA ASN A 99 -5.97 -8.22 -13.38
C ASN A 99 -6.57 -7.22 -14.38
N THR A 100 -7.46 -7.66 -15.25
CA THR A 100 -8.01 -6.88 -16.37
C THR A 100 -8.50 -5.51 -15.93
N LYS A 101 -9.28 -5.43 -14.87
CA LYS A 101 -9.83 -4.17 -14.35
C LYS A 101 -8.77 -3.19 -13.88
N ILE A 102 -7.77 -3.67 -13.15
CA ILE A 102 -6.64 -2.86 -12.68
C ILE A 102 -5.89 -2.30 -13.91
N ILE A 103 -5.59 -3.17 -14.88
CA ILE A 103 -4.85 -2.79 -16.08
C ILE A 103 -5.63 -1.76 -16.90
N GLU A 104 -6.91 -2.01 -17.19
CA GLU A 104 -7.76 -1.09 -17.96
C GLU A 104 -7.89 0.27 -17.29
N THR A 105 -8.06 0.28 -15.95
CA THR A 105 -8.20 1.53 -15.20
C THR A 105 -6.92 2.35 -15.21
N PHE A 106 -5.75 1.74 -15.00
CA PHE A 106 -4.52 2.48 -14.75
C PHE A 106 -3.62 2.63 -15.99
N ARG A 107 -3.82 1.87 -17.05
CA ARG A 107 -3.02 2.01 -18.29
C ARG A 107 -2.99 3.44 -18.88
N PRO A 108 -4.05 4.26 -18.79
CA PRO A 108 -4.00 5.64 -19.26
C PRO A 108 -3.06 6.56 -18.46
N VAL A 109 -2.67 6.17 -17.26
CA VAL A 109 -1.91 7.01 -16.31
C VAL A 109 -0.58 6.39 -15.86
N ILE A 110 -0.37 5.10 -16.06
CA ILE A 110 0.85 4.37 -15.70
C ILE A 110 1.41 3.64 -16.91
N GLU A 111 2.66 3.92 -17.22
CA GLU A 111 3.37 3.32 -18.35
C GLU A 111 3.80 1.88 -18.07
N ILE A 112 4.28 1.59 -16.86
CA ILE A 112 4.82 0.29 -16.48
C ILE A 112 3.77 -0.47 -15.66
N ILE A 113 3.09 -1.43 -16.29
CA ILE A 113 2.19 -2.38 -15.64
C ILE A 113 2.64 -3.79 -16.01
N VAL A 114 2.93 -4.61 -15.00
CA VAL A 114 3.43 -5.98 -15.15
C VAL A 114 2.50 -6.93 -14.43
N GLU A 115 2.11 -8.02 -15.06
CA GLU A 115 1.33 -9.08 -14.42
C GLU A 115 2.23 -10.16 -13.83
N THR A 116 1.85 -10.68 -12.68
CA THR A 116 2.55 -11.75 -11.98
C THR A 116 1.54 -12.69 -11.32
N GLU A 117 1.89 -13.98 -11.20
CA GLU A 117 1.04 -14.99 -10.59
C GLU A 117 1.38 -15.27 -9.12
N SER A 118 2.55 -14.82 -8.66
CA SER A 118 3.02 -15.06 -7.31
C SER A 118 3.66 -13.84 -6.67
N ILE A 119 3.55 -13.75 -5.34
CA ILE A 119 4.19 -12.68 -4.57
C ILE A 119 5.72 -12.70 -4.73
N THR A 120 6.31 -13.88 -4.86
CA THR A 120 7.75 -14.03 -5.08
C THR A 120 8.18 -13.40 -6.40
N GLU A 121 7.40 -13.61 -7.46
CA GLU A 121 7.64 -13.00 -8.76
C GLU A 121 7.42 -11.48 -8.70
N ALA A 122 6.32 -11.04 -8.09
CA ALA A 122 6.01 -9.62 -7.92
C ALA A 122 7.14 -8.87 -7.21
N VAL A 123 7.68 -9.42 -6.13
CA VAL A 123 8.81 -8.82 -5.41
C VAL A 123 10.08 -8.81 -6.25
N LYS A 124 10.37 -9.87 -7.03
CA LYS A 124 11.53 -9.88 -7.95
C LYS A 124 11.41 -8.82 -9.04
N VAL A 125 10.23 -8.65 -9.63
CA VAL A 125 9.96 -7.62 -10.63
C VAL A 125 10.08 -6.23 -10.00
N ALA A 126 9.48 -6.01 -8.82
CA ALA A 126 9.60 -4.76 -8.09
C ALA A 126 11.06 -4.39 -7.82
N ASN A 127 11.87 -5.34 -7.37
CA ASN A 127 13.29 -5.11 -7.09
C ASN A 127 14.11 -4.72 -8.35
N LYS A 128 13.73 -5.21 -9.54
CA LYS A 128 14.37 -4.83 -10.81
C LYS A 128 14.01 -3.41 -11.26
N ILE A 129 12.79 -2.96 -10.95
CA ILE A 129 12.28 -1.64 -11.34
C ILE A 129 12.70 -0.56 -10.33
N ALA A 130 12.82 -0.94 -9.05
CA ALA A 130 13.10 -0.02 -7.96
C ALA A 130 14.52 0.55 -8.05
N ILE A 131 14.63 1.84 -7.78
CA ILE A 131 15.89 2.54 -7.59
C ILE A 131 15.99 3.12 -6.17
N LYS A 132 17.18 3.55 -5.78
CA LYS A 132 17.41 4.15 -4.45
C LYS A 132 16.38 5.24 -4.15
N ASN A 133 15.81 5.21 -2.96
CA ASN A 133 14.76 6.06 -2.40
C ASN A 133 13.33 5.75 -2.89
N ASP A 134 13.12 4.75 -3.73
CA ASP A 134 11.77 4.31 -4.03
C ASP A 134 11.13 3.55 -2.86
N ASN A 135 9.80 3.46 -2.92
CA ASN A 135 9.02 2.53 -2.11
C ASN A 135 8.53 1.36 -2.98
N VAL A 136 8.53 0.18 -2.42
CA VAL A 136 7.77 -0.98 -2.92
C VAL A 136 6.66 -1.23 -1.90
N LEU A 137 5.42 -1.01 -2.32
CA LEU A 137 4.23 -1.12 -1.47
C LEU A 137 3.40 -2.32 -1.90
N LEU A 138 3.23 -3.28 -1.01
CA LEU A 138 2.21 -4.32 -1.13
C LEU A 138 0.92 -3.81 -0.48
N SER A 139 -0.07 -3.44 -1.28
CA SER A 139 -1.39 -2.99 -0.83
C SER A 139 -2.43 -3.49 -1.84
N PRO A 140 -3.03 -4.66 -1.62
CA PRO A 140 -3.77 -5.42 -2.63
C PRO A 140 -4.93 -4.68 -3.27
N ALA A 141 -5.64 -3.83 -2.54
CA ALA A 141 -6.89 -3.17 -2.96
C ALA A 141 -8.04 -4.16 -3.30
N CYS A 142 -7.77 -5.45 -3.23
CA CYS A 142 -8.68 -6.56 -3.49
C CYS A 142 -8.77 -7.48 -2.28
N ALA A 143 -9.75 -8.38 -2.27
CA ALA A 143 -9.80 -9.44 -1.26
C ALA A 143 -8.61 -10.40 -1.46
N SER A 144 -8.13 -10.99 -0.36
CA SER A 144 -7.18 -12.10 -0.41
C SER A 144 -7.85 -13.38 -0.93
N TYR A 145 -7.03 -14.26 -1.51
CA TYR A 145 -7.44 -15.62 -1.88
C TYR A 145 -7.85 -16.42 -0.65
#